data_cd4d681f676273052ecfbd430a8f5894
#
_entry.id   cd4d681f676273052ecfbd430a8f5894
#
_cell.length_a   1.000
_cell.length_b   1.000
_cell.length_c   1.000
_cell.angle_alpha   90.00
_cell.angle_beta   90.00
_cell.angle_gamma   90.00
#
_symmetry.space_group_name_H-M   'P 1'
#
loop_
_entity.id
_entity.type
_entity.pdbx_description
1 polymer ?
#
loop_
_entity_poly.entity_id
_entity_poly.type
_entity_poly.pdbx_seq_one_letter_code
_entity_poly.pdbx_strand_id
1 'polypeptide(L)'
;NGECTIGYLPQTMRVADTTTLVDETAKAFEEVLRLEAEIERLTREIAERTDYESADYEALLHRLNDAQDHYHILGGETRDADIEKTLLGLGFKREDFGRATSEFSGGWRRRIELAKLLLRRPSILLLDEPTNHLDIESIQWLEEYLRNYNGAVLLISHDRAFLDNVTNRTVEL
;
A
#
# COMPACT_ATOMS: atom_id res chain seq x y z
N ASN A 1 17.40 -14.66 -1.23
CA ASN A 1 16.48 -14.85 -2.36
C ASN A 1 15.23 -14.05 -2.05
N GLY A 2 15.18 -12.78 -2.48
CA GLY A 2 13.96 -11.96 -2.40
C GLY A 2 12.92 -12.56 -3.35
N GLU A 3 11.73 -12.87 -2.85
CA GLU A 3 10.62 -13.28 -3.69
C GLU A 3 10.24 -12.11 -4.60
N CYS A 4 10.17 -12.38 -5.92
CA CYS A 4 9.70 -11.40 -6.89
C CYS A 4 8.18 -11.26 -6.74
N THR A 5 7.71 -10.12 -6.29
CA THR A 5 6.29 -9.82 -6.14
C THR A 5 5.76 -9.13 -7.39
N ILE A 6 4.57 -9.53 -7.86
CA ILE A 6 3.91 -8.92 -9.02
C ILE A 6 2.62 -8.28 -8.55
N GLY A 7 2.45 -7.01 -8.86
CA GLY A 7 1.22 -6.27 -8.64
C GLY A 7 0.51 -5.96 -9.96
N TYR A 8 -0.77 -6.23 -10.03
CA TYR A 8 -1.60 -5.98 -11.22
C TYR A 8 -2.85 -5.20 -10.86
N LEU A 9 -3.17 -4.20 -11.67
CA LEU A 9 -4.41 -3.43 -11.57
C LEU A 9 -5.45 -4.02 -12.55
N PRO A 10 -6.42 -4.82 -12.07
CA PRO A 10 -7.44 -5.40 -12.95
C PRO A 10 -8.44 -4.35 -13.41
N GLN A 11 -9.07 -4.59 -14.57
CA GLN A 11 -10.13 -3.70 -15.12
C GLN A 11 -11.42 -3.74 -14.30
N THR A 12 -11.75 -4.89 -13.71
CA THR A 12 -12.93 -5.09 -12.85
C THR A 12 -12.51 -5.32 -11.42
N MET A 13 -13.00 -4.50 -10.51
CA MET A 13 -12.58 -4.50 -9.11
C MET A 13 -13.73 -4.76 -8.15
N ARG A 14 -13.44 -5.51 -7.10
CA ARG A 14 -14.32 -5.68 -5.96
C ARG A 14 -13.68 -5.00 -4.74
N VAL A 15 -14.07 -3.75 -4.50
CA VAL A 15 -13.76 -3.07 -3.24
C VAL A 15 -14.80 -3.52 -2.22
N ALA A 16 -14.37 -3.87 -1.01
CA ALA A 16 -15.29 -4.20 0.07
C ALA A 16 -16.13 -2.97 0.45
N ASP A 17 -17.46 -3.13 0.54
CA ASP A 17 -18.40 -2.02 0.77
C ASP A 17 -18.56 -1.65 2.27
N THR A 18 -17.84 -2.32 3.16
CA THR A 18 -18.06 -2.26 4.61
C THR A 18 -17.01 -1.49 5.39
N THR A 19 -15.99 -0.96 4.72
CA THR A 19 -14.84 -0.29 5.35
C THR A 19 -14.78 1.18 4.97
N THR A 20 -14.05 1.97 5.75
CA THR A 20 -13.72 3.35 5.37
C THR A 20 -12.63 3.37 4.29
N LEU A 21 -12.46 4.53 3.63
CA LEU A 21 -11.43 4.73 2.62
C LEU A 21 -10.02 4.40 3.17
N VAL A 22 -9.70 4.91 4.35
CA VAL A 22 -8.38 4.68 4.98
C VAL A 22 -8.20 3.22 5.38
N ASP A 23 -9.20 2.60 6.02
CA ASP A 23 -9.11 1.20 6.42
C ASP A 23 -8.98 0.26 5.23
N GLU A 24 -9.69 0.55 4.12
CA GLU A 24 -9.56 -0.22 2.89
C GLU A 24 -8.16 -0.08 2.29
N THR A 25 -7.62 1.14 2.28
CA THR A 25 -6.27 1.41 1.76
C THR A 25 -5.19 0.79 2.65
N ALA A 26 -5.40 0.77 3.98
CA ALA A 26 -4.50 0.17 4.96
C ALA A 26 -4.31 -1.34 4.76
N LYS A 27 -5.24 -2.04 4.08
CA LYS A 27 -5.10 -3.45 3.71
C LYS A 27 -3.88 -3.72 2.79
N ALA A 28 -3.33 -2.68 2.16
CA ALA A 28 -2.06 -2.79 1.43
C ALA A 28 -0.89 -3.19 2.36
N PHE A 29 -1.00 -2.91 3.65
CA PHE A 29 -0.01 -3.17 4.69
C PHE A 29 -0.41 -4.34 5.61
N GLU A 30 -1.01 -5.38 5.07
CA GLU A 30 -1.54 -6.51 5.86
C GLU A 30 -0.48 -7.14 6.79
N GLU A 31 0.77 -7.25 6.33
CA GLU A 31 1.86 -7.79 7.14
C GLU A 31 2.24 -6.86 8.28
N VAL A 32 2.28 -5.55 8.04
CA VAL A 32 2.51 -4.53 9.07
C VAL A 32 1.41 -4.58 10.12
N LEU A 33 0.14 -4.68 9.71
CA LEU A 33 -1.00 -4.79 10.62
C LEU A 33 -0.94 -6.06 11.48
N ARG A 34 -0.48 -7.19 10.91
CA ARG A 34 -0.26 -8.42 11.67
C ARG A 34 0.84 -8.26 12.71
N LEU A 35 1.94 -7.60 12.35
CA LEU A 35 3.05 -7.32 13.27
C LEU A 35 2.63 -6.37 14.40
N GLU A 36 1.83 -5.34 14.11
CA GLU A 36 1.26 -4.47 15.16
C GLU A 36 0.45 -5.26 16.19
N ALA A 37 -0.45 -6.12 15.72
CA ALA A 37 -1.25 -6.97 16.60
C ALA A 37 -0.39 -7.96 17.40
N GLU A 38 0.67 -8.50 16.80
CA GLU A 38 1.61 -9.40 17.49
C GLU A 38 2.43 -8.65 18.55
N ILE A 39 2.97 -7.48 18.24
CA ILE A 39 3.70 -6.62 19.17
C ILE A 39 2.82 -6.26 20.37
N GLU A 40 1.58 -5.84 20.13
CA GLU A 40 0.63 -5.51 21.20
C GLU A 40 0.35 -6.73 22.08
N ARG A 41 0.12 -7.91 21.50
CA ARG A 41 -0.12 -9.15 22.23
C ARG A 41 1.09 -9.55 23.08
N LEU A 42 2.30 -9.54 22.49
CA LEU A 42 3.54 -9.90 23.20
C LEU A 42 3.84 -8.90 24.32
N THR A 43 3.64 -7.62 24.08
CA THR A 43 3.84 -6.58 25.11
C THR A 43 2.90 -6.80 26.30
N ARG A 44 1.64 -7.14 26.05
CA ARG A 44 0.66 -7.45 27.11
C ARG A 44 1.04 -8.72 27.88
N GLU A 45 1.42 -9.78 27.17
CA GLU A 45 1.82 -11.05 27.75
C GLU A 45 3.06 -10.89 28.65
N ILE A 46 4.05 -10.11 28.22
CA ILE A 46 5.26 -9.80 28.99
C ILE A 46 4.91 -8.99 30.25
N ALA A 47 4.00 -8.02 30.16
CA ALA A 47 3.60 -7.18 31.28
C ALA A 47 2.85 -7.93 32.39
N GLU A 48 2.19 -9.04 32.07
CA GLU A 48 1.46 -9.89 33.02
C GLU A 48 2.34 -10.95 33.72
N ARG A 49 3.59 -11.14 33.26
CA ARG A 49 4.51 -12.15 33.81
C ARG A 49 5.34 -11.60 34.96
N THR A 50 5.69 -12.52 35.87
CA THR A 50 6.53 -12.23 37.03
C THR A 50 7.78 -13.12 37.10
N ASP A 51 7.94 -14.05 36.19
CA ASP A 51 9.03 -15.03 36.12
C ASP A 51 10.17 -14.55 35.19
N TYR A 52 10.72 -13.37 35.50
CA TYR A 52 11.69 -12.63 34.69
C TYR A 52 12.99 -13.38 34.34
N GLU A 53 13.33 -14.43 35.13
CA GLU A 53 14.53 -15.24 34.91
C GLU A 53 14.25 -16.55 34.15
N SER A 54 13.01 -16.77 33.69
CA SER A 54 12.66 -17.98 32.96
C SER A 54 13.09 -17.92 31.50
N ALA A 55 13.45 -19.08 30.93
CA ALA A 55 13.76 -19.20 29.49
C ALA A 55 12.56 -18.81 28.60
N ASP A 56 11.33 -19.02 29.09
CA ASP A 56 10.12 -18.63 28.39
C ASP A 56 9.95 -17.12 28.35
N TYR A 57 10.29 -16.39 29.41
CA TYR A 57 10.28 -14.93 29.45
C TYR A 57 11.31 -14.35 28.47
N GLU A 58 12.52 -14.91 28.47
CA GLU A 58 13.58 -14.51 27.52
C GLU A 58 13.15 -14.76 26.06
N ALA A 59 12.53 -15.89 25.76
CA ALA A 59 12.01 -16.20 24.44
C ALA A 59 10.92 -15.20 23.98
N LEU A 60 10.05 -14.74 24.88
CA LEU A 60 9.06 -13.70 24.58
C LEU A 60 9.70 -12.35 24.25
N LEU A 61 10.75 -11.96 24.99
CA LEU A 61 11.51 -10.74 24.72
C LEU A 61 12.19 -10.80 23.33
N HIS A 62 12.79 -11.93 22.97
CA HIS A 62 13.38 -12.11 21.64
C HIS A 62 12.32 -11.99 20.54
N ARG A 63 11.17 -12.64 20.70
CA ARG A 63 10.08 -12.53 19.72
C ARG A 63 9.54 -11.11 19.58
N LEU A 64 9.45 -10.35 20.70
CA LEU A 64 9.04 -8.96 20.66
C LEU A 64 10.04 -8.11 19.87
N ASN A 65 11.33 -8.27 20.12
CA ASN A 65 12.38 -7.55 19.42
C ASN A 65 12.37 -7.88 17.91
N ASP A 66 12.27 -9.17 17.56
CA ASP A 66 12.21 -9.61 16.16
C ASP A 66 10.99 -9.02 15.44
N ALA A 67 9.83 -9.00 16.09
CA ALA A 67 8.61 -8.41 15.53
C ALA A 67 8.74 -6.88 15.34
N GLN A 68 9.36 -6.18 16.29
CA GLN A 68 9.62 -4.74 16.21
C GLN A 68 10.60 -4.41 15.08
N ASP A 69 11.69 -5.16 14.96
CA ASP A 69 12.67 -4.98 13.88
C ASP A 69 12.01 -5.21 12.51
N HIS A 70 11.18 -6.22 12.39
CA HIS A 70 10.47 -6.52 11.14
C HIS A 70 9.43 -5.43 10.79
N TYR A 71 8.70 -4.93 11.80
CA TYR A 71 7.80 -3.79 11.65
C TYR A 71 8.51 -2.54 11.12
N HIS A 72 9.69 -2.24 11.66
CA HIS A 72 10.56 -1.15 11.20
C HIS A 72 11.00 -1.34 9.74
N ILE A 73 11.49 -2.54 9.39
CA ILE A 73 11.96 -2.87 8.02
C ILE A 73 10.83 -2.71 7.00
N LEU A 74 9.61 -3.08 7.35
CA LEU A 74 8.44 -2.94 6.47
C LEU A 74 7.85 -1.51 6.44
N GLY A 75 8.45 -0.55 7.14
CA GLY A 75 8.01 0.85 7.14
C GLY A 75 6.71 1.08 7.91
N GLY A 76 6.45 0.30 8.95
CA GLY A 76 5.24 0.42 9.76
C GLY A 76 5.04 1.84 10.33
N GLU A 77 6.11 2.52 10.69
CA GLU A 77 6.06 3.88 11.24
C GLU A 77 5.63 4.94 10.22
N THR A 78 5.90 4.73 8.94
CA THR A 78 5.54 5.68 7.87
C THR A 78 4.22 5.33 7.19
N ARG A 79 3.61 4.21 7.53
CA ARG A 79 2.39 3.69 6.89
C ARG A 79 1.29 4.74 6.73
N ASP A 80 0.92 5.42 7.81
CA ASP A 80 -0.19 6.37 7.79
C ASP A 80 0.14 7.60 6.93
N ALA A 81 1.38 8.06 6.97
CA ALA A 81 1.87 9.13 6.12
C ALA A 81 1.90 8.73 4.63
N ASP A 82 2.31 7.49 4.33
CA ASP A 82 2.33 6.95 2.97
C ASP A 82 0.90 6.79 2.42
N ILE A 83 -0.05 6.32 3.23
CA ILE A 83 -1.47 6.24 2.87
C ILE A 83 -2.01 7.64 2.56
N GLU A 84 -1.82 8.60 3.47
CA GLU A 84 -2.29 9.97 3.28
C GLU A 84 -1.72 10.58 2.00
N LYS A 85 -0.41 10.50 1.81
CA LYS A 85 0.27 11.02 0.62
C LYS A 85 -0.26 10.43 -0.67
N THR A 86 -0.48 9.11 -0.70
CA THR A 86 -0.97 8.41 -1.87
C THR A 86 -2.42 8.75 -2.18
N LEU A 87 -3.29 8.79 -1.18
CA LEU A 87 -4.70 9.17 -1.36
C LEU A 87 -4.84 10.63 -1.85
N LEU A 88 -4.12 11.55 -1.23
CA LEU A 88 -4.12 12.96 -1.68
C LEU A 88 -3.58 13.10 -3.11
N GLY A 89 -2.51 12.37 -3.45
CA GLY A 89 -1.96 12.35 -4.80
C GLY A 89 -2.92 11.81 -5.86
N LEU A 90 -3.80 10.88 -5.49
CA LEU A 90 -4.86 10.35 -6.37
C LEU A 90 -6.16 11.17 -6.32
N GLY A 91 -6.14 12.37 -5.74
CA GLY A 91 -7.22 13.34 -5.77
C GLY A 91 -8.27 13.20 -4.67
N PHE A 92 -8.10 12.29 -3.70
CA PHE A 92 -8.95 12.25 -2.51
C PHE A 92 -8.63 13.44 -1.61
N LYS A 93 -9.62 13.87 -0.82
CA LYS A 93 -9.45 14.90 0.19
C LYS A 93 -9.42 14.27 1.57
N ARG A 94 -8.85 14.97 2.55
CA ARG A 94 -8.81 14.49 3.95
C ARG A 94 -10.20 14.22 4.53
N GLU A 95 -11.21 14.99 4.10
CA GLU A 95 -12.62 14.78 4.48
C GLU A 95 -13.20 13.46 3.95
N ASP A 96 -12.60 12.86 2.91
CA ASP A 96 -13.03 11.58 2.35
C ASP A 96 -12.53 10.38 3.17
N PHE A 97 -11.49 10.52 3.98
CA PHE A 97 -10.77 9.42 4.61
C PHE A 97 -11.65 8.54 5.50
N GLY A 98 -12.60 9.13 6.21
CA GLY A 98 -13.56 8.42 7.07
C GLY A 98 -14.82 7.94 6.35
N ARG A 99 -14.99 8.25 5.06
CA ARG A 99 -16.18 7.86 4.30
C ARG A 99 -16.16 6.38 3.95
N ALA A 100 -17.34 5.77 3.92
CA ALA A 100 -17.49 4.37 3.52
C ALA A 100 -17.13 4.20 2.03
N THR A 101 -16.45 3.11 1.71
CA THR A 101 -16.07 2.80 0.32
C THR A 101 -17.27 2.64 -0.61
N SER A 102 -18.44 2.27 -0.06
CA SER A 102 -19.72 2.19 -0.78
C SER A 102 -20.24 3.53 -1.32
N GLU A 103 -19.78 4.65 -0.75
CA GLU A 103 -20.20 6.00 -1.17
C GLU A 103 -19.46 6.49 -2.42
N PHE A 104 -18.40 5.79 -2.83
CA PHE A 104 -17.58 6.18 -3.97
C PHE A 104 -18.07 5.54 -5.28
N SER A 105 -18.02 6.32 -6.38
CA SER A 105 -18.32 5.82 -7.72
C SER A 105 -17.27 4.80 -8.19
N GLY A 106 -17.57 4.06 -9.26
CA GLY A 106 -16.65 3.06 -9.82
C GLY A 106 -15.27 3.62 -10.16
N GLY A 107 -15.19 4.83 -10.72
CA GLY A 107 -13.92 5.50 -11.01
C GLY A 107 -13.10 5.81 -9.76
N TRP A 108 -13.75 6.25 -8.67
CA TRP A 108 -13.10 6.49 -7.40
C TRP A 108 -12.66 5.19 -6.71
N ARG A 109 -13.47 4.14 -6.80
CA ARG A 109 -13.08 2.81 -6.29
C ARG A 109 -11.87 2.25 -7.02
N ARG A 110 -11.73 2.53 -8.34
CA ARG A 110 -10.54 2.18 -9.10
C ARG A 110 -9.31 2.93 -8.57
N ARG A 111 -9.44 4.21 -8.17
CA ARG A 111 -8.34 4.95 -7.53
C ARG A 111 -7.95 4.35 -6.17
N ILE A 112 -8.90 3.81 -5.39
CA ILE A 112 -8.61 3.09 -4.13
C ILE A 112 -7.74 1.86 -4.41
N GLU A 113 -8.09 1.06 -5.39
CA GLU A 113 -7.30 -0.13 -5.75
C GLU A 113 -5.92 0.24 -6.30
N LEU A 114 -5.84 1.30 -7.10
CA LEU A 114 -4.56 1.83 -7.54
C LEU A 114 -3.71 2.27 -6.34
N ALA A 115 -4.27 2.97 -5.37
CA ALA A 115 -3.57 3.36 -4.14
C ALA A 115 -3.01 2.14 -3.40
N LYS A 116 -3.83 1.11 -3.18
CA LYS A 116 -3.42 -0.13 -2.53
C LYS A 116 -2.28 -0.82 -3.27
N LEU A 117 -2.38 -0.88 -4.59
CA LEU A 117 -1.35 -1.48 -5.43
C LEU A 117 -0.02 -0.73 -5.34
N LEU A 118 -0.04 0.60 -5.43
CA LEU A 118 1.14 1.44 -5.34
C LEU A 118 1.81 1.32 -3.95
N LEU A 119 1.02 1.29 -2.88
CA LEU A 119 1.51 1.15 -1.50
C LEU A 119 2.14 -0.20 -1.20
N ARG A 120 1.72 -1.27 -1.87
CA ARG A 120 2.35 -2.60 -1.77
C ARG A 120 3.76 -2.65 -2.33
N ARG A 121 4.12 -1.71 -3.20
CA ARG A 121 5.46 -1.60 -3.82
C ARG A 121 5.99 -2.93 -4.39
N PRO A 122 5.23 -3.63 -5.26
CA PRO A 122 5.67 -4.90 -5.83
C PRO A 122 6.94 -4.75 -6.65
N SER A 123 7.73 -5.82 -6.81
CA SER A 123 8.94 -5.82 -7.64
C SER A 123 8.64 -5.55 -9.12
N ILE A 124 7.46 -6.01 -9.58
CA ILE A 124 6.95 -5.77 -10.93
C ILE A 124 5.53 -5.21 -10.81
N LEU A 125 5.32 -4.05 -11.39
CA LEU A 125 4.04 -3.34 -11.40
C LEU A 125 3.43 -3.40 -12.81
N LEU A 126 2.24 -4.00 -12.93
CA LEU A 126 1.51 -4.11 -14.20
C LEU A 126 0.30 -3.17 -14.15
N LEU A 127 0.28 -2.16 -15.02
CA LEU A 127 -0.77 -1.16 -15.07
C LEU A 127 -1.44 -1.17 -16.45
N ASP A 128 -2.74 -1.39 -16.48
CA ASP A 128 -3.57 -1.33 -17.68
C ASP A 128 -4.46 -0.10 -17.61
N GLU A 129 -4.20 0.88 -18.50
CA GLU A 129 -4.90 2.17 -18.58
C GLU A 129 -5.03 2.86 -17.18
N PRO A 130 -3.93 3.11 -16.47
CA PRO A 130 -4.00 3.63 -15.10
C PRO A 130 -4.47 5.09 -15.03
N THR A 131 -4.39 5.85 -16.12
CA THR A 131 -4.81 7.24 -16.19
C THR A 131 -6.32 7.41 -16.37
N ASN A 132 -7.04 6.33 -16.71
CA ASN A 132 -8.49 6.38 -16.87
C ASN A 132 -9.15 6.82 -15.55
N HIS A 133 -10.05 7.80 -15.66
CA HIS A 133 -10.78 8.43 -14.55
C HIS A 133 -9.93 9.26 -13.58
N LEU A 134 -8.67 9.57 -13.93
CA LEU A 134 -7.83 10.51 -13.20
C LEU A 134 -7.98 11.92 -13.79
N ASP A 135 -7.94 12.93 -12.91
CA ASP A 135 -7.76 14.32 -13.33
C ASP A 135 -6.26 14.61 -13.60
N ILE A 136 -6.00 15.78 -14.17
CA ILE A 136 -4.64 16.16 -14.61
C ILE A 136 -3.65 16.16 -13.43
N GLU A 137 -4.05 16.63 -12.27
CA GLU A 137 -3.19 16.69 -11.08
C GLU A 137 -2.82 15.27 -10.60
N SER A 138 -3.79 14.35 -10.57
CA SER A 138 -3.57 12.95 -10.22
C SER A 138 -2.69 12.22 -11.24
N ILE A 139 -2.82 12.53 -12.55
CA ILE A 139 -1.94 12.00 -13.58
C ILE A 139 -0.50 12.46 -13.36
N GLN A 140 -0.28 13.75 -13.13
CA GLN A 140 1.05 14.30 -12.87
C GLN A 140 1.69 13.68 -11.62
N TRP A 141 0.91 13.51 -10.56
CA TRP A 141 1.39 12.83 -9.36
C TRP A 141 1.78 11.37 -9.64
N LEU A 142 0.96 10.64 -10.41
CA LEU A 142 1.26 9.25 -10.79
C LEU A 142 2.51 9.16 -11.68
N GLU A 143 2.69 10.07 -12.63
CA GLU A 143 3.91 10.16 -13.45
C GLU A 143 5.16 10.33 -12.57
N GLU A 144 5.12 11.24 -11.60
CA GLU A 144 6.24 11.44 -10.68
C GLU A 144 6.49 10.21 -9.81
N TYR A 145 5.43 9.58 -9.30
CA TYR A 145 5.54 8.35 -8.53
C TYR A 145 6.21 7.23 -9.32
N LEU A 146 5.77 6.99 -10.57
CA LEU A 146 6.29 5.93 -11.44
C LEU A 146 7.72 6.19 -11.91
N ARG A 147 8.09 7.45 -12.14
CA ARG A 147 9.49 7.81 -12.47
C ARG A 147 10.48 7.48 -11.34
N ASN A 148 10.03 7.57 -10.10
CA ASN A 148 10.83 7.27 -8.90
C ASN A 148 10.62 5.84 -8.39
N TYR A 149 9.92 4.99 -9.16
CA TYR A 149 9.62 3.62 -8.75
C TYR A 149 10.86 2.73 -8.81
N ASN A 150 11.17 2.03 -7.71
CA ASN A 150 12.36 1.17 -7.62
C ASN A 150 12.21 -0.23 -8.23
N GLY A 151 11.02 -0.58 -8.74
CA GLY A 151 10.73 -1.85 -9.40
C GLY A 151 10.62 -1.70 -10.92
N ALA A 152 10.30 -2.80 -11.60
CA ALA A 152 9.95 -2.78 -13.00
C ALA A 152 8.47 -2.38 -13.17
N VAL A 153 8.20 -1.53 -14.16
CA VAL A 153 6.84 -1.12 -14.52
C VAL A 153 6.54 -1.55 -15.95
N LEU A 154 5.46 -2.31 -16.13
CA LEU A 154 4.88 -2.61 -17.43
C LEU A 154 3.55 -1.88 -17.54
N LEU A 155 3.44 -1.01 -18.53
CA LEU A 155 2.35 -0.05 -18.68
C LEU A 155 1.68 -0.20 -20.03
N ILE A 156 0.36 -0.30 -20.02
CA ILE A 156 -0.49 -0.20 -21.22
C ILE A 156 -1.25 1.11 -21.10
N SER A 157 -1.14 1.98 -22.11
CA SER A 157 -1.88 3.23 -22.17
C SER A 157 -2.05 3.73 -23.61
N HIS A 158 -3.15 4.40 -23.88
CA HIS A 158 -3.38 5.18 -25.09
C HIS A 158 -2.91 6.63 -24.98
N ASP A 159 -2.55 7.07 -23.77
CA ASP A 159 -2.00 8.40 -23.51
C ASP A 159 -0.50 8.45 -23.84
N ARG A 160 -0.16 8.95 -25.02
CA ARG A 160 1.23 9.05 -25.49
C ARG A 160 2.07 9.95 -24.60
N ALA A 161 1.52 11.07 -24.12
CA ALA A 161 2.25 12.00 -23.27
C ALA A 161 2.63 11.33 -21.93
N PHE A 162 1.71 10.58 -21.35
CA PHE A 162 1.97 9.79 -20.15
C PHE A 162 3.04 8.71 -20.37
N LEU A 163 2.96 7.97 -21.49
CA LEU A 163 3.97 6.97 -21.85
C LEU A 163 5.35 7.60 -22.01
N ASP A 164 5.46 8.71 -22.73
CA ASP A 164 6.73 9.40 -22.99
C ASP A 164 7.36 9.94 -21.67
N ASN A 165 6.53 10.34 -20.72
CA ASN A 165 7.00 10.86 -19.44
C ASN A 165 7.47 9.79 -18.46
N VAL A 166 6.95 8.56 -18.56
CA VAL A 166 7.15 7.50 -17.53
C VAL A 166 8.03 6.37 -18.03
N THR A 167 8.01 6.05 -19.34
CA THR A 167 8.67 4.87 -19.89
C THR A 167 10.01 5.19 -20.53
N ASN A 168 10.94 4.25 -20.44
CA ASN A 168 12.23 4.31 -21.15
C ASN A 168 12.29 3.42 -22.39
N ARG A 169 11.27 2.59 -22.59
CA ARG A 169 11.07 1.75 -23.78
C ARG A 169 9.59 1.63 -24.09
N THR A 170 9.21 1.81 -25.33
CA THR A 170 7.84 1.64 -25.83
C THR A 170 7.81 0.56 -26.91
N VAL A 171 6.80 -0.30 -26.85
CA VAL A 171 6.48 -1.29 -27.90
C VAL A 171 5.09 -0.97 -28.42
N GLU A 172 4.98 -0.76 -29.71
CA GLU A 172 3.70 -0.55 -30.38
C GLU A 172 3.20 -1.91 -30.89
N LEU A 173 1.96 -2.29 -30.57
CA LEU A 173 1.32 -3.54 -30.96
C LEU A 173 0.27 -3.30 -32.02
#